data_07850f75b159544b32484b3bf52c0d42
#
_entry.id   07850f75b159544b32484b3bf52c0d42
#
_cell.length_a   1.000
_cell.length_b   1.000
_cell.length_c   1.000
_cell.angle_alpha   90.00
_cell.angle_beta   90.00
_cell.angle_gamma   90.00
#
_symmetry.space_group_name_H-M   'P 1'
#
loop_
_entity.id
_entity.type
_entity.pdbx_description
1 polymer ?
#
loop_
_entity_poly.entity_id
_entity_poly.type
_entity_poly.pdbx_seq_one_letter_code
_entity_poly.pdbx_strand_id
1 'polypeptide(L)'
;MLTLRYDPASNSLIKDHNGSGSSIRKIPPTQISQLRQIFSKDHNNIPSSQDLENEIRRLIKIRIEQSKASRIAVALSSGVDSNVIFSLIRKEFPQVNIECLNVTFDEDSSEALHAGQIAESKEAGFHEIHVENPLKDLPMLLSIIKEPRWNVYQYYFIEKARSISNVLFTGDGGDELFAGYTFRYKKFLETINSLNRSSCEERVQTYLQCHERDWVPDQEDIFAGTQIKFTWSSIYDIIKPYFDNGLDPLEQVLLADYHGKLMYDFIPSNEKLFKHFNITGIAPLLCSQIIDISTKIPASLKYDFQSHLGKIQLREIVKNSMSGYFSDGNKKIGFGMDLDKFWSRFGKEIVISNLEKGRIFEDKIINKEWYDKSLVRINEKKEDATRYISKMLQLLSLEIWYKLFITSEINANYSI
;
A
#
# COMPACT_ATOMS: atom_id res chain seq x y z
N MET A 1 -5.20 -13.90 2.70
CA MET A 1 -5.84 -12.78 1.96
C MET A 1 -6.78 -11.95 2.83
N LEU A 2 -7.78 -12.53 3.48
CA LEU A 2 -8.74 -11.74 4.31
C LEU A 2 -8.15 -11.20 5.62
N THR A 3 -6.92 -11.57 5.98
CA THR A 3 -6.24 -11.12 7.22
C THR A 3 -4.96 -10.35 6.93
N LEU A 4 -4.11 -10.85 6.03
CA LEU A 4 -2.81 -10.25 5.69
C LEU A 4 -2.78 -9.60 4.31
N ARG A 5 -3.73 -9.91 3.42
CA ARG A 5 -3.77 -9.61 1.98
C ARG A 5 -2.64 -10.22 1.16
N TYR A 6 -1.65 -10.84 1.75
CA TYR A 6 -0.51 -11.45 1.08
C TYR A 6 -0.11 -12.76 1.76
N ASP A 7 0.57 -13.61 0.99
CA ASP A 7 1.24 -14.82 1.49
C ASP A 7 2.64 -14.90 0.89
N PRO A 8 3.69 -14.73 1.69
CA PRO A 8 5.06 -14.81 1.21
C PRO A 8 5.45 -16.19 0.65
N ALA A 9 4.72 -17.25 1.04
CA ALA A 9 4.96 -18.60 0.54
C ALA A 9 4.26 -18.87 -0.79
N SER A 10 3.24 -18.10 -1.13
CA SER A 10 2.43 -18.26 -2.34
C SER A 10 2.99 -17.49 -3.52
N ASN A 11 3.09 -18.12 -4.70
CA ASN A 11 3.54 -17.45 -5.92
C ASN A 11 2.41 -16.79 -6.70
N SER A 12 1.20 -17.27 -6.54
CA SER A 12 -0.03 -16.76 -7.13
C SER A 12 -1.20 -17.53 -6.55
N LEU A 13 -2.35 -16.90 -6.38
CA LEU A 13 -3.61 -17.57 -6.05
C LEU A 13 -4.13 -18.42 -7.23
N ILE A 14 -3.68 -18.09 -8.43
CA ILE A 14 -3.99 -18.82 -9.66
C ILE A 14 -2.67 -19.36 -10.21
N LYS A 15 -2.56 -20.68 -10.33
CA LYS A 15 -1.47 -21.29 -11.09
C LYS A 15 -1.71 -20.97 -12.56
N ASP A 16 -0.83 -20.18 -13.17
CA ASP A 16 -0.84 -20.03 -14.61
C ASP A 16 -0.64 -21.39 -15.25
N HIS A 17 -1.60 -21.86 -16.02
CA HIS A 17 -1.53 -23.13 -16.77
C HIS A 17 -0.35 -23.17 -17.75
N ASN A 18 0.30 -22.05 -18.01
CA ASN A 18 1.38 -21.92 -19.00
C ASN A 18 2.79 -21.86 -18.41
N GLY A 19 2.98 -22.13 -17.12
CA GLY A 19 4.34 -22.29 -16.53
C GLY A 19 5.27 -21.05 -16.54
N SER A 20 4.82 -19.90 -17.05
CA SER A 20 5.57 -18.64 -17.02
C SER A 20 5.34 -17.90 -15.72
N GLY A 21 5.91 -18.41 -14.62
CA GLY A 21 5.97 -17.68 -13.37
C GLY A 21 6.71 -16.37 -13.60
N SER A 22 6.08 -15.23 -13.31
CA SER A 22 6.77 -13.95 -13.26
C SER A 22 7.97 -14.08 -12.33
N SER A 23 9.15 -13.70 -12.82
CA SER A 23 10.44 -13.80 -12.12
C SER A 23 10.61 -12.73 -11.03
N ILE A 24 9.59 -12.45 -10.23
CA ILE A 24 9.79 -11.69 -9.01
C ILE A 24 10.64 -12.57 -8.10
N ARG A 25 11.89 -12.16 -7.86
CA ARG A 25 12.79 -12.85 -6.94
C ARG A 25 12.15 -12.83 -5.55
N LYS A 26 11.41 -13.89 -5.23
CA LYS A 26 10.96 -14.13 -3.87
C LYS A 26 12.17 -14.44 -3.03
N ILE A 27 12.42 -13.60 -2.04
CA ILE A 27 13.34 -13.94 -0.97
C ILE A 27 12.53 -14.85 -0.04
N PRO A 28 12.84 -16.16 0.07
CA PRO A 28 12.12 -17.05 0.96
C PRO A 28 12.21 -16.54 2.40
N PRO A 29 11.21 -16.79 3.27
CA PRO A 29 11.27 -16.45 4.69
C PRO A 29 12.54 -16.98 5.40
N THR A 30 13.13 -18.08 4.92
CA THR A 30 14.41 -18.62 5.39
C THR A 30 15.60 -17.67 5.20
N GLN A 31 15.50 -16.66 4.33
CA GLN A 31 16.52 -15.63 4.14
C GLN A 31 16.29 -14.36 5.00
N ILE A 32 15.27 -14.33 5.84
CA ILE A 32 15.06 -13.22 6.81
C ILE A 32 16.28 -13.09 7.75
N SER A 33 17.00 -14.16 8.01
CA SER A 33 18.31 -14.10 8.71
C SER A 33 19.36 -13.28 7.97
N GLN A 34 19.30 -13.21 6.63
CA GLN A 34 20.16 -12.36 5.83
C GLN A 34 19.67 -10.89 5.83
N LEU A 35 18.38 -10.66 6.01
CA LEU A 35 17.83 -9.32 6.22
C LEU A 35 18.25 -8.73 7.57
N ARG A 36 18.60 -9.54 8.58
CA ARG A 36 19.25 -9.06 9.80
C ARG A 36 20.58 -8.35 9.52
N GLN A 37 21.32 -8.76 8.49
CA GLN A 37 22.56 -8.09 8.07
C GLN A 37 22.28 -6.76 7.38
N ILE A 38 21.10 -6.60 6.79
CA ILE A 38 20.68 -5.37 6.12
C ILE A 38 20.41 -4.28 7.18
N PHE A 39 19.74 -4.63 8.28
CA PHE A 39 19.57 -3.76 9.46
C PHE A 39 20.77 -3.86 10.42
N SER A 40 21.98 -3.96 9.88
CA SER A 40 23.17 -4.14 10.69
C SER A 40 23.48 -2.88 11.51
N LYS A 41 23.78 -3.11 12.80
CA LYS A 41 24.14 -2.11 13.82
C LYS A 41 25.51 -1.46 13.60
N ASP A 42 25.95 -1.26 12.37
CA ASP A 42 27.15 -0.48 12.16
C ASP A 42 26.80 1.03 12.23
N HIS A 43 26.58 1.49 13.48
CA HIS A 43 26.25 2.87 13.81
C HIS A 43 27.40 3.85 13.52
N ASN A 44 28.56 3.37 13.05
CA ASN A 44 29.72 4.22 12.82
C ASN A 44 29.60 5.03 11.50
N ASN A 45 28.64 4.71 10.64
CA ASN A 45 28.50 5.40 9.35
C ASN A 45 27.00 5.48 8.94
N ILE A 46 26.20 6.23 9.73
CA ILE A 46 24.79 6.45 9.44
C ILE A 46 24.67 7.40 8.26
N PRO A 47 24.00 6.99 7.16
CA PRO A 47 23.80 7.86 6.00
C PRO A 47 23.00 9.11 6.38
N SER A 48 23.43 10.25 5.87
CA SER A 48 22.74 11.53 6.03
C SER A 48 21.58 11.68 5.02
N SER A 49 20.70 12.66 5.25
CA SER A 49 19.68 13.05 4.27
C SER A 49 20.29 13.53 2.96
N GLN A 50 21.49 14.09 3.00
CA GLN A 50 22.21 14.50 1.79
C GLN A 50 22.72 13.31 0.97
N ASP A 51 23.21 12.25 1.63
CA ASP A 51 23.61 11.00 0.95
C ASP A 51 22.40 10.36 0.27
N LEU A 52 21.27 10.33 0.97
CA LEU A 52 20.00 9.85 0.44
C LEU A 52 19.53 10.68 -0.77
N GLU A 53 19.54 12.02 -0.67
CA GLU A 53 19.19 12.92 -1.77
C GLU A 53 20.07 12.66 -3.00
N ASN A 54 21.38 12.62 -2.80
CA ASN A 54 22.35 12.41 -3.89
C ASN A 54 22.09 11.08 -4.62
N GLU A 55 21.80 10.02 -3.87
CA GLU A 55 21.54 8.71 -4.48
C GLU A 55 20.19 8.69 -5.20
N ILE A 56 19.12 9.28 -4.64
CA ILE A 56 17.84 9.41 -5.35
C ILE A 56 18.00 10.19 -6.65
N ARG A 57 18.72 11.32 -6.64
CA ARG A 57 19.01 12.13 -7.82
C ARG A 57 19.77 11.32 -8.88
N ARG A 58 20.81 10.58 -8.47
CA ARG A 58 21.58 9.71 -9.37
C ARG A 58 20.69 8.66 -10.05
N LEU A 59 19.79 8.02 -9.30
CA LEU A 59 18.87 7.02 -9.83
C LEU A 59 17.85 7.65 -10.78
N ILE A 60 17.26 8.79 -10.43
CA ILE A 60 16.34 9.54 -11.30
C ILE A 60 17.04 9.87 -12.63
N LYS A 61 18.28 10.41 -12.57
CA LYS A 61 19.06 10.77 -13.75
C LYS A 61 19.24 9.57 -14.67
N ILE A 62 19.73 8.45 -14.16
CA ILE A 62 19.91 7.22 -14.94
C ILE A 62 18.61 6.79 -15.61
N ARG A 63 17.50 6.81 -14.89
CA ARG A 63 16.21 6.34 -15.41
C ARG A 63 15.63 7.24 -16.49
N ILE A 64 15.72 8.55 -16.33
CA ILE A 64 15.27 9.51 -17.35
C ILE A 64 16.15 9.41 -18.60
N GLU A 65 17.47 9.38 -18.47
CA GLU A 65 18.39 9.24 -19.59
C GLU A 65 18.18 7.92 -20.35
N GLN A 66 17.98 6.81 -19.64
CA GLN A 66 17.67 5.51 -20.25
C GLN A 66 16.33 5.48 -20.98
N SER A 67 15.32 6.16 -20.44
CA SER A 67 14.00 6.20 -21.05
C SER A 67 13.93 7.00 -22.34
N LYS A 68 14.84 7.95 -22.53
CA LYS A 68 14.84 8.95 -23.63
C LYS A 68 13.50 9.70 -23.77
N ALA A 69 12.71 9.74 -22.69
CA ALA A 69 11.40 10.37 -22.70
C ALA A 69 11.55 11.89 -22.63
N SER A 70 10.94 12.59 -23.57
CA SER A 70 10.82 14.05 -23.56
C SER A 70 9.71 14.56 -22.64
N ARG A 71 8.78 13.67 -22.28
CA ARG A 71 7.68 13.91 -21.35
C ARG A 71 7.59 12.75 -20.37
N ILE A 72 7.42 13.05 -19.09
CA ILE A 72 7.31 12.04 -18.03
C ILE A 72 6.05 12.31 -17.20
N ALA A 73 5.44 11.24 -16.72
CA ALA A 73 4.35 11.31 -15.75
C ALA A 73 4.89 11.12 -14.33
N VAL A 74 4.29 11.80 -13.35
CA VAL A 74 4.58 11.65 -11.93
C VAL A 74 3.27 11.47 -11.16
N ALA A 75 3.14 10.40 -10.40
CA ALA A 75 2.05 10.26 -9.45
C ALA A 75 2.29 11.21 -8.28
N LEU A 76 1.56 12.33 -8.25
CA LEU A 76 1.77 13.41 -7.28
C LEU A 76 0.59 13.49 -6.31
N SER A 77 0.90 13.44 -5.03
CA SER A 77 0.00 13.75 -3.91
C SER A 77 0.53 14.95 -3.13
N SER A 78 -0.21 15.42 -2.13
CA SER A 78 0.31 16.37 -1.16
C SER A 78 1.35 15.76 -0.20
N GLY A 79 1.58 14.44 -0.29
CA GLY A 79 2.47 13.69 0.59
C GLY A 79 3.96 13.88 0.30
N VAL A 80 4.79 13.65 1.33
CA VAL A 80 6.24 13.87 1.28
C VAL A 80 6.91 13.03 0.19
N ASP A 81 6.54 11.74 0.04
CA ASP A 81 7.23 10.80 -0.83
C ASP A 81 7.17 11.20 -2.30
N SER A 82 5.97 11.49 -2.80
CA SER A 82 5.77 11.92 -4.18
C SER A 82 6.46 13.28 -4.44
N ASN A 83 6.48 14.15 -3.45
CA ASN A 83 7.08 15.48 -3.56
C ASN A 83 8.61 15.44 -3.55
N VAL A 84 9.24 14.50 -2.83
CA VAL A 84 10.69 14.24 -2.96
C VAL A 84 11.02 13.89 -4.41
N ILE A 85 10.31 12.92 -4.98
CA ILE A 85 10.56 12.46 -6.35
C ILE A 85 10.33 13.59 -7.35
N PHE A 86 9.17 14.26 -7.27
CA PHE A 86 8.83 15.34 -8.17
C PHE A 86 9.83 16.50 -8.12
N SER A 87 10.18 16.97 -6.91
CA SER A 87 11.09 18.10 -6.74
C SER A 87 12.50 17.80 -7.26
N LEU A 88 12.98 16.57 -7.03
CA LEU A 88 14.31 16.16 -7.49
C LEU A 88 14.33 15.96 -9.01
N ILE A 89 13.25 15.46 -9.63
CA ILE A 89 13.14 15.40 -11.08
C ILE A 89 13.21 16.81 -11.67
N ARG A 90 12.44 17.74 -11.16
CA ARG A 90 12.42 19.13 -11.67
C ARG A 90 13.78 19.83 -11.50
N LYS A 91 14.44 19.57 -10.35
CA LYS A 91 15.79 20.11 -10.06
C LYS A 91 16.85 19.60 -11.04
N GLU A 92 16.83 18.29 -11.35
CA GLU A 92 17.81 17.67 -12.27
C GLU A 92 17.52 17.94 -13.76
N PHE A 93 16.24 18.04 -14.10
CA PHE A 93 15.76 18.17 -15.49
C PHE A 93 14.79 19.34 -15.63
N PRO A 94 15.27 20.60 -15.55
CA PRO A 94 14.40 21.79 -15.62
C PRO A 94 13.57 21.86 -16.90
N GLN A 95 14.08 21.32 -18.01
CA GLN A 95 13.49 21.40 -19.34
C GLN A 95 12.55 20.21 -19.69
N VAL A 96 12.50 19.17 -18.86
CA VAL A 96 11.64 18.01 -19.11
C VAL A 96 10.19 18.42 -18.87
N ASN A 97 9.30 18.07 -19.80
CA ASN A 97 7.88 18.23 -19.60
C ASN A 97 7.39 17.20 -18.57
N ILE A 98 6.91 17.68 -17.43
CA ILE A 98 6.37 16.86 -16.35
C ILE A 98 4.85 17.01 -16.29
N GLU A 99 4.15 15.89 -16.28
CA GLU A 99 2.71 15.81 -16.11
C GLU A 99 2.40 15.08 -14.80
N CYS A 100 1.87 15.81 -13.84
CA CYS A 100 1.53 15.28 -12.52
C CYS A 100 0.12 14.69 -12.53
N LEU A 101 -0.04 13.50 -11.95
CA LEU A 101 -1.29 12.76 -11.90
C LEU A 101 -1.72 12.57 -10.44
N ASN A 102 -2.96 12.93 -10.14
CA ASN A 102 -3.58 12.74 -8.83
C ASN A 102 -4.94 12.06 -8.98
N VAL A 103 -5.25 11.10 -8.10
CA VAL A 103 -6.54 10.42 -8.07
C VAL A 103 -7.34 10.90 -6.86
N THR A 104 -8.60 11.27 -7.08
CA THR A 104 -9.52 11.70 -6.02
C THR A 104 -10.80 10.88 -6.02
N PHE A 105 -11.42 10.76 -4.84
CA PHE A 105 -12.70 10.09 -4.64
C PHE A 105 -13.80 11.04 -4.18
N ASP A 106 -13.43 12.24 -3.75
CA ASP A 106 -14.29 13.33 -3.32
C ASP A 106 -14.21 14.49 -4.31
N GLU A 107 -15.35 15.17 -4.56
CA GLU A 107 -15.44 16.29 -5.49
C GLU A 107 -14.61 17.50 -5.03
N ASP A 108 -14.50 17.71 -3.72
CA ASP A 108 -13.74 18.83 -3.11
C ASP A 108 -12.52 18.32 -2.35
N SER A 109 -11.59 17.69 -3.07
CA SER A 109 -10.38 17.15 -2.44
C SER A 109 -9.36 18.24 -2.13
N SER A 110 -9.20 18.59 -0.85
CA SER A 110 -8.14 19.49 -0.41
C SER A 110 -6.74 18.95 -0.73
N GLU A 111 -6.59 17.64 -0.83
CA GLU A 111 -5.34 16.99 -1.22
C GLU A 111 -5.01 17.25 -2.68
N ALA A 112 -5.98 17.10 -3.60
CA ALA A 112 -5.79 17.41 -5.02
C ALA A 112 -5.50 18.89 -5.26
N LEU A 113 -6.21 19.78 -4.55
CA LEU A 113 -5.94 21.21 -4.61
C LEU A 113 -4.48 21.53 -4.25
N HIS A 114 -3.97 20.99 -3.14
CA HIS A 114 -2.58 21.20 -2.74
C HIS A 114 -1.59 20.58 -3.73
N ALA A 115 -1.86 19.37 -4.23
CA ALA A 115 -1.01 18.73 -5.24
C ALA A 115 -0.96 19.56 -6.54
N GLY A 116 -2.09 20.13 -6.96
CA GLY A 116 -2.17 21.04 -8.10
C GLY A 116 -1.34 22.31 -7.91
N GLN A 117 -1.45 22.96 -6.75
CA GLN A 117 -0.64 24.14 -6.40
C GLN A 117 0.86 23.82 -6.41
N ILE A 118 1.25 22.67 -5.90
CA ILE A 118 2.63 22.20 -5.93
C ILE A 118 3.11 22.01 -7.38
N ALA A 119 2.31 21.35 -8.25
CA ALA A 119 2.66 21.16 -9.64
C ALA A 119 2.82 22.50 -10.37
N GLU A 120 1.86 23.42 -10.22
CA GLU A 120 1.89 24.76 -10.80
C GLU A 120 3.11 25.55 -10.38
N SER A 121 3.48 25.52 -9.08
CA SER A 121 4.65 26.21 -8.53
C SER A 121 5.98 25.78 -9.16
N LYS A 122 6.00 24.64 -9.81
CA LYS A 122 7.17 24.05 -10.49
C LYS A 122 6.96 23.92 -12.01
N GLU A 123 6.02 24.68 -12.56
CA GLU A 123 5.75 24.70 -14.01
C GLU A 123 5.49 23.30 -14.60
N ALA A 124 4.74 22.46 -13.90
CA ALA A 124 4.33 21.13 -14.34
C ALA A 124 2.83 21.10 -14.67
N GLY A 125 2.45 20.29 -15.65
CA GLY A 125 1.05 19.99 -15.90
C GLY A 125 0.43 19.22 -14.74
N PHE A 126 -0.86 19.39 -14.49
CA PHE A 126 -1.59 18.70 -13.45
C PHE A 126 -2.89 18.10 -13.97
N HIS A 127 -3.11 16.83 -13.66
CA HIS A 127 -4.31 16.09 -14.05
C HIS A 127 -4.94 15.49 -12.78
N GLU A 128 -6.07 16.04 -12.39
CA GLU A 128 -6.93 15.42 -11.39
C GLU A 128 -7.80 14.34 -12.06
N ILE A 129 -7.79 13.14 -11.48
CA ILE A 129 -8.54 11.99 -11.95
C ILE A 129 -9.60 11.69 -10.90
N HIS A 130 -10.80 12.16 -11.11
CA HIS A 130 -11.91 11.93 -10.21
C HIS A 130 -12.53 10.54 -10.45
N VAL A 131 -12.62 9.73 -9.41
CA VAL A 131 -13.18 8.37 -9.44
C VAL A 131 -14.33 8.28 -8.45
N GLU A 132 -15.53 8.46 -8.96
CA GLU A 132 -16.75 8.47 -8.13
C GLU A 132 -17.02 7.10 -7.48
N ASN A 133 -16.92 6.02 -8.25
CA ASN A 133 -17.22 4.67 -7.78
C ASN A 133 -16.25 3.63 -8.36
N PRO A 134 -15.13 3.33 -7.65
CA PRO A 134 -14.13 2.38 -8.13
C PRO A 134 -14.62 0.92 -8.17
N LEU A 135 -15.75 0.58 -7.54
CA LEU A 135 -16.26 -0.79 -7.59
C LEU A 135 -16.80 -1.14 -8.99
N LYS A 136 -17.25 -0.17 -9.79
CA LYS A 136 -17.70 -0.42 -11.17
C LYS A 136 -16.65 -1.11 -12.02
N ASP A 137 -15.37 -0.80 -11.77
CA ASP A 137 -14.25 -1.34 -12.54
C ASP A 137 -13.69 -2.64 -11.93
N LEU A 138 -14.25 -3.10 -10.81
CA LEU A 138 -13.69 -4.20 -10.03
C LEU A 138 -13.50 -5.50 -10.82
N PRO A 139 -14.46 -5.98 -11.65
CA PRO A 139 -14.26 -7.20 -12.42
C PRO A 139 -13.08 -7.10 -13.39
N MET A 140 -12.94 -5.98 -14.09
CA MET A 140 -11.82 -5.71 -14.97
C MET A 140 -10.50 -5.63 -14.19
N LEU A 141 -10.46 -4.88 -13.09
CA LEU A 141 -9.28 -4.74 -12.24
C LEU A 141 -8.80 -6.11 -11.73
N LEU A 142 -9.71 -6.94 -11.22
CA LEU A 142 -9.39 -8.29 -10.76
C LEU A 142 -8.89 -9.18 -11.89
N SER A 143 -9.40 -9.02 -13.11
CA SER A 143 -8.93 -9.77 -14.27
C SER A 143 -7.47 -9.46 -14.62
N ILE A 144 -7.01 -8.24 -14.36
CA ILE A 144 -5.63 -7.78 -14.59
C ILE A 144 -4.71 -8.27 -13.47
N ILE A 145 -5.06 -7.94 -12.21
CA ILE A 145 -4.19 -8.24 -11.07
C ILE A 145 -4.27 -9.69 -10.61
N LYS A 146 -5.35 -10.40 -10.95
CA LYS A 146 -5.61 -11.83 -10.60
C LYS A 146 -5.61 -12.10 -9.09
N GLU A 147 -5.99 -11.12 -8.30
CA GLU A 147 -6.05 -11.20 -6.84
C GLU A 147 -7.35 -10.56 -6.32
N PRO A 148 -8.01 -11.10 -5.29
CA PRO A 148 -9.25 -10.54 -4.73
C PRO A 148 -8.95 -9.29 -3.90
N ARG A 149 -8.80 -8.15 -4.57
CA ARG A 149 -8.44 -6.86 -3.97
C ARG A 149 -9.36 -5.75 -4.48
N TRP A 150 -10.09 -5.09 -3.59
CA TRP A 150 -11.02 -4.03 -3.96
C TRP A 150 -10.38 -2.65 -4.16
N ASN A 151 -9.26 -2.35 -3.49
CA ASN A 151 -8.63 -1.02 -3.44
C ASN A 151 -7.43 -0.91 -4.39
N VAL A 152 -7.65 -1.05 -5.69
CA VAL A 152 -6.61 -1.01 -6.74
C VAL A 152 -6.55 0.39 -7.37
N TYR A 153 -6.38 1.41 -6.54
CA TYR A 153 -6.45 2.82 -6.97
C TYR A 153 -5.35 3.25 -7.94
N GLN A 154 -4.23 2.53 -7.94
CA GLN A 154 -3.10 2.76 -8.85
C GLN A 154 -3.49 2.59 -10.31
N TYR A 155 -4.49 1.79 -10.60
CA TYR A 155 -5.02 1.60 -11.94
C TYR A 155 -5.29 2.93 -12.63
N TYR A 156 -5.99 3.85 -11.99
CA TYR A 156 -6.48 5.09 -12.61
C TYR A 156 -5.37 6.04 -13.03
N PHE A 157 -4.35 6.24 -12.20
CA PHE A 157 -3.24 7.10 -12.62
C PHE A 157 -2.29 6.39 -13.60
N ILE A 158 -2.15 5.06 -13.54
CA ILE A 158 -1.36 4.29 -14.51
C ILE A 158 -2.06 4.30 -15.88
N GLU A 159 -3.38 4.10 -15.92
CA GLU A 159 -4.18 4.21 -17.14
C GLU A 159 -4.05 5.59 -17.76
N LYS A 160 -4.23 6.63 -16.96
CA LYS A 160 -4.08 8.04 -17.43
C LYS A 160 -2.66 8.30 -17.94
N ALA A 161 -1.64 7.80 -17.25
CA ALA A 161 -0.25 7.96 -17.66
C ALA A 161 0.01 7.45 -19.08
N ARG A 162 -0.61 6.34 -19.49
CA ARG A 162 -0.49 5.77 -20.83
C ARG A 162 -0.78 6.78 -21.97
N SER A 163 -1.74 7.68 -21.76
CA SER A 163 -2.08 8.71 -22.75
C SER A 163 -1.09 9.88 -22.80
N ILE A 164 -0.16 9.94 -21.83
CA ILE A 164 0.74 11.08 -21.61
C ILE A 164 2.19 10.69 -21.87
N SER A 165 2.63 9.59 -21.30
CA SER A 165 4.03 9.14 -21.33
C SER A 165 4.10 7.61 -21.17
N ASN A 166 5.18 7.02 -21.68
CA ASN A 166 5.51 5.62 -21.41
C ASN A 166 6.29 5.42 -20.10
N VAL A 167 6.54 6.51 -19.36
CA VAL A 167 7.29 6.51 -18.09
C VAL A 167 6.49 7.20 -17.01
N LEU A 168 6.31 6.51 -15.89
CA LEU A 168 5.63 7.02 -14.71
C LEU A 168 6.51 6.87 -13.47
N PHE A 169 6.80 7.99 -12.81
CA PHE A 169 7.48 8.01 -11.52
C PHE A 169 6.48 7.97 -10.36
N THR A 170 6.81 7.20 -9.32
CA THR A 170 6.01 7.10 -8.09
C THR A 170 6.87 7.27 -6.84
N GLY A 171 6.24 7.66 -5.74
CA GLY A 171 6.87 7.75 -4.41
C GLY A 171 6.75 6.48 -3.57
N ASP A 172 6.46 5.34 -4.20
CA ASP A 172 6.25 4.08 -3.49
C ASP A 172 7.46 3.67 -2.65
N GLY A 173 7.21 3.13 -1.46
CA GLY A 173 8.24 2.69 -0.51
C GLY A 173 8.60 3.72 0.56
N GLY A 174 8.17 4.97 0.42
CA GLY A 174 8.49 6.01 1.41
C GLY A 174 7.88 5.74 2.79
N ASP A 175 6.65 5.24 2.84
CA ASP A 175 6.00 4.92 4.11
C ASP A 175 6.69 3.75 4.84
N GLU A 176 7.05 2.70 4.13
CA GLU A 176 7.63 1.48 4.68
C GLU A 176 9.10 1.64 5.07
N LEU A 177 9.88 2.34 4.25
CA LEU A 177 11.32 2.48 4.45
C LEU A 177 11.68 3.63 5.40
N PHE A 178 10.85 4.68 5.47
CA PHE A 178 11.13 5.91 6.23
C PHE A 178 10.10 6.20 7.32
N ALA A 179 9.37 5.20 7.76
CA ALA A 179 8.44 5.28 8.89
C ALA A 179 7.28 6.27 8.70
N GLY A 180 6.52 6.13 7.61
CA GLY A 180 5.41 7.04 7.31
C GLY A 180 4.06 6.70 7.93
N TYR A 181 3.84 5.48 8.41
CA TYR A 181 2.57 5.07 9.04
C TYR A 181 2.53 5.46 10.53
N THR A 182 2.74 6.71 10.83
CA THR A 182 2.98 7.24 12.18
C THR A 182 1.88 6.89 13.18
N PHE A 183 0.60 6.87 12.76
CA PHE A 183 -0.53 6.50 13.62
C PHE A 183 -0.46 5.02 14.07
N ARG A 184 0.03 4.10 13.19
CA ARG A 184 0.22 2.68 13.53
C ARG A 184 1.39 2.50 14.47
N TYR A 185 2.49 3.20 14.23
CA TYR A 185 3.70 3.11 15.06
C TYR A 185 3.44 3.64 16.46
N LYS A 186 2.73 4.77 16.57
CA LYS A 186 2.28 5.29 17.85
C LYS A 186 1.51 4.23 18.62
N LYS A 187 0.43 3.71 18.04
CA LYS A 187 -0.42 2.71 18.67
C LYS A 187 0.35 1.43 19.03
N PHE A 188 1.22 0.94 18.14
CA PHE A 188 2.04 -0.23 18.38
C PHE A 188 2.98 -0.03 19.58
N LEU A 189 3.76 1.05 19.58
CA LEU A 189 4.73 1.34 20.63
C LEU A 189 4.06 1.60 21.98
N GLU A 190 2.96 2.34 22.03
CA GLU A 190 2.20 2.57 23.25
C GLU A 190 1.67 1.25 23.82
N THR A 191 1.15 0.36 22.99
CA THR A 191 0.65 -0.94 23.43
C THR A 191 1.75 -1.83 23.98
N ILE A 192 2.86 -2.01 23.25
CA ILE A 192 3.93 -2.90 23.73
C ILE A 192 4.67 -2.35 24.95
N ASN A 193 4.81 -1.03 25.09
CA ASN A 193 5.45 -0.40 26.23
C ASN A 193 4.63 -0.59 27.52
N SER A 194 3.30 -0.72 27.42
CA SER A 194 2.43 -1.03 28.56
C SER A 194 2.62 -2.46 29.10
N LEU A 195 3.27 -3.35 28.34
CA LEU A 195 3.46 -4.76 28.67
C LEU A 195 4.77 -5.08 29.43
N ASN A 196 5.51 -4.11 29.93
CA ASN A 196 6.78 -4.22 30.66
C ASN A 196 7.90 -5.03 29.98
N ARG A 197 7.59 -6.12 29.27
CA ARG A 197 8.44 -6.93 28.38
C ARG A 197 7.53 -7.69 27.43
N SER A 198 7.32 -7.17 26.23
CA SER A 198 6.49 -7.85 25.24
C SER A 198 7.20 -9.07 24.64
N SER A 199 6.50 -10.20 24.62
CA SER A 199 6.93 -11.41 23.89
C SER A 199 6.85 -11.18 22.37
N CYS A 200 7.47 -12.07 21.60
CA CYS A 200 7.36 -12.06 20.13
C CYS A 200 5.88 -12.18 19.69
N GLU A 201 5.12 -13.06 20.35
CA GLU A 201 3.71 -13.30 20.01
C GLU A 201 2.84 -12.06 20.28
N GLU A 202 3.03 -11.40 21.42
CA GLU A 202 2.33 -10.15 21.73
C GLU A 202 2.66 -9.04 20.72
N ARG A 203 3.91 -8.94 20.27
CA ARG A 203 4.28 -7.98 19.22
C ARG A 203 3.62 -8.30 17.87
N VAL A 204 3.58 -9.58 17.47
CA VAL A 204 2.87 -10.03 16.26
C VAL A 204 1.39 -9.70 16.35
N GLN A 205 0.74 -10.01 17.47
CA GLN A 205 -0.66 -9.71 17.69
C GLN A 205 -0.94 -8.21 17.65
N THR A 206 -0.12 -7.40 18.32
CA THR A 206 -0.24 -5.94 18.32
C THR A 206 -0.06 -5.36 16.92
N TYR A 207 0.91 -5.88 16.16
CA TYR A 207 1.13 -5.47 14.76
C TYR A 207 -0.12 -5.71 13.91
N LEU A 208 -0.73 -6.88 13.99
CA LEU A 208 -1.97 -7.21 13.27
C LEU A 208 -3.12 -6.30 13.68
N GLN A 209 -3.30 -6.05 14.98
CA GLN A 209 -4.35 -5.16 15.50
C GLN A 209 -4.19 -3.70 15.06
N CYS A 210 -2.97 -3.26 14.79
CA CYS A 210 -2.71 -1.92 14.26
C CYS A 210 -3.13 -1.75 12.79
N HIS A 211 -3.41 -2.85 12.06
CA HIS A 211 -3.93 -2.81 10.69
C HIS A 211 -5.47 -2.74 10.69
N GLU A 212 -6.01 -1.62 11.14
CA GLU A 212 -7.43 -1.42 11.44
C GLU A 212 -8.41 -1.74 10.32
N ARG A 213 -7.99 -1.64 9.04
CA ARG A 213 -8.84 -1.97 7.87
C ARG A 213 -8.81 -3.45 7.50
N ASP A 214 -7.83 -4.20 8.00
CA ASP A 214 -7.61 -5.59 7.61
C ASP A 214 -7.87 -6.57 8.74
N TRP A 215 -8.03 -6.09 9.97
CA TRP A 215 -8.24 -6.89 11.14
C TRP A 215 -9.61 -6.61 11.78
N VAL A 216 -10.33 -7.67 12.10
CA VAL A 216 -11.57 -7.64 12.91
C VAL A 216 -11.43 -8.58 14.10
N PRO A 217 -12.02 -8.26 15.28
CA PRO A 217 -11.86 -9.07 16.50
C PRO A 217 -12.39 -10.50 16.35
N ASP A 218 -13.42 -10.69 15.54
CA ASP A 218 -14.12 -11.94 15.26
C ASP A 218 -13.68 -12.58 13.92
N GLN A 219 -12.40 -12.42 13.57
CA GLN A 219 -11.82 -12.95 12.32
C GLN A 219 -12.04 -14.45 12.12
N GLU A 220 -12.06 -15.23 13.19
CA GLU A 220 -12.28 -16.69 13.15
C GLU A 220 -13.69 -17.04 12.70
N ASP A 221 -14.67 -16.23 13.10
CA ASP A 221 -16.07 -16.46 12.77
C ASP A 221 -16.36 -16.34 11.27
N ILE A 222 -15.51 -15.62 10.52
CA ILE A 222 -15.60 -15.54 9.06
C ILE A 222 -15.56 -16.94 8.43
N PHE A 223 -14.83 -17.87 9.04
CA PHE A 223 -14.62 -19.22 8.53
C PHE A 223 -15.33 -20.32 9.35
N ALA A 224 -16.08 -19.95 10.39
CA ALA A 224 -16.81 -20.91 11.21
C ALA A 224 -17.83 -21.71 10.39
N GLY A 225 -17.77 -23.03 10.47
CA GLY A 225 -18.68 -23.94 9.74
C GLY A 225 -18.39 -24.03 8.23
N THR A 226 -17.28 -23.49 7.75
CA THR A 226 -16.88 -23.53 6.33
C THR A 226 -15.88 -24.66 6.02
N GLN A 227 -15.49 -24.79 4.76
CA GLN A 227 -14.43 -25.71 4.34
C GLN A 227 -13.03 -25.23 4.71
N ILE A 228 -12.88 -23.94 5.06
CA ILE A 228 -11.59 -23.31 5.35
C ILE A 228 -11.25 -23.50 6.83
N LYS A 229 -10.14 -24.14 7.11
CA LYS A 229 -9.60 -24.26 8.46
C LYS A 229 -8.74 -23.04 8.77
N PHE A 230 -9.34 -22.01 9.33
CA PHE A 230 -8.60 -20.82 9.79
C PHE A 230 -8.04 -21.08 11.21
N THR A 231 -6.79 -20.67 11.41
CA THR A 231 -6.18 -20.61 12.75
C THR A 231 -5.28 -19.38 12.83
N TRP A 232 -5.28 -18.70 13.98
CA TRP A 232 -4.35 -17.60 14.21
C TRP A 232 -2.89 -18.04 14.15
N SER A 233 -2.57 -19.28 14.55
CA SER A 233 -1.20 -19.82 14.46
C SER A 233 -0.68 -19.76 13.02
N SER A 234 -1.49 -20.09 12.02
CA SER A 234 -1.09 -19.99 10.60
C SER A 234 -0.75 -18.55 10.18
N ILE A 235 -1.46 -17.56 10.73
CA ILE A 235 -1.17 -16.15 10.48
C ILE A 235 0.09 -15.71 11.23
N TYR A 236 0.23 -16.13 12.49
CA TYR A 236 1.39 -15.80 13.31
C TYR A 236 2.69 -16.40 12.75
N ASP A 237 2.65 -17.62 12.24
CA ASP A 237 3.80 -18.25 11.61
C ASP A 237 4.34 -17.49 10.39
N ILE A 238 3.45 -16.83 9.62
CA ILE A 238 3.85 -15.96 8.50
C ILE A 238 4.53 -14.69 9.00
N ILE A 239 4.05 -14.11 10.09
CA ILE A 239 4.51 -12.81 10.61
C ILE A 239 5.66 -12.94 11.60
N LYS A 240 5.70 -14.01 12.38
CA LYS A 240 6.68 -14.26 13.44
C LYS A 240 8.14 -14.00 13.04
N PRO A 241 8.63 -14.40 11.84
CA PRO A 241 10.02 -14.16 11.46
C PRO A 241 10.45 -12.69 11.48
N TYR A 242 9.51 -11.76 11.30
CA TYR A 242 9.78 -10.33 11.36
C TYR A 242 9.94 -9.80 12.79
N PHE A 243 9.42 -10.53 13.79
CA PHE A 243 9.40 -10.15 15.20
C PHE A 243 10.27 -11.05 16.08
N ASP A 244 10.67 -12.23 15.61
CA ASP A 244 11.57 -13.15 16.30
C ASP A 244 13.03 -12.89 15.90
N ASN A 245 13.52 -11.70 16.24
CA ASN A 245 14.86 -11.26 15.90
C ASN A 245 15.35 -10.23 16.94
N GLY A 246 16.61 -9.82 16.86
CA GLY A 246 17.25 -8.90 17.80
C GLY A 246 17.10 -7.43 17.45
N LEU A 247 16.20 -7.05 16.53
CA LEU A 247 15.92 -5.66 16.15
C LEU A 247 15.05 -4.98 17.21
N ASP A 248 15.11 -3.65 17.27
CA ASP A 248 14.19 -2.88 18.09
C ASP A 248 12.75 -3.02 17.60
N PRO A 249 11.73 -2.89 18.48
CA PRO A 249 10.34 -3.12 18.11
C PRO A 249 9.86 -2.33 16.89
N LEU A 250 10.27 -1.07 16.74
CA LEU A 250 9.89 -0.27 15.55
C LEU A 250 10.60 -0.76 14.29
N GLU A 251 11.85 -1.19 14.38
CA GLU A 251 12.58 -1.79 13.25
C GLU A 251 11.92 -3.10 12.79
N GLN A 252 11.40 -3.91 13.75
CA GLN A 252 10.62 -5.11 13.43
C GLN A 252 9.36 -4.78 12.65
N VAL A 253 8.64 -3.72 13.01
CA VAL A 253 7.45 -3.25 12.28
C VAL A 253 7.83 -2.75 10.88
N LEU A 254 8.89 -1.96 10.75
CA LEU A 254 9.36 -1.48 9.45
C LEU A 254 9.79 -2.63 8.54
N LEU A 255 10.43 -3.66 9.09
CA LEU A 255 10.81 -4.87 8.37
C LEU A 255 9.57 -5.63 7.88
N ALA A 256 8.56 -5.79 8.73
CA ALA A 256 7.31 -6.45 8.37
C ALA A 256 6.52 -5.65 7.30
N ASP A 257 6.50 -4.34 7.40
CA ASP A 257 5.86 -3.46 6.41
C ASP A 257 6.59 -3.50 5.07
N TYR A 258 7.91 -3.40 5.07
CA TYR A 258 8.72 -3.43 3.84
C TYR A 258 8.73 -4.82 3.21
N HIS A 259 9.32 -5.80 3.91
CA HIS A 259 9.55 -7.13 3.34
C HIS A 259 8.27 -7.96 3.24
N GLY A 260 7.36 -7.84 4.21
CA GLY A 260 6.08 -8.54 4.17
C GLY A 260 5.09 -7.83 3.23
N LYS A 261 4.51 -6.75 3.72
CA LYS A 261 3.40 -6.07 3.05
C LYS A 261 3.77 -5.50 1.69
N LEU A 262 4.80 -4.67 1.61
CA LEU A 262 5.14 -3.97 0.37
C LEU A 262 5.56 -4.93 -0.75
N MET A 263 6.46 -5.87 -0.44
CA MET A 263 7.02 -6.79 -1.44
C MET A 263 6.03 -7.85 -1.93
N TYR A 264 5.07 -8.26 -1.11
CA TYR A 264 4.16 -9.36 -1.47
C TYR A 264 2.71 -8.93 -1.69
N ASP A 265 2.34 -7.72 -1.29
CA ASP A 265 1.00 -7.19 -1.47
C ASP A 265 0.96 -6.13 -2.59
N PHE A 266 1.73 -5.07 -2.42
CA PHE A 266 1.60 -3.85 -3.22
C PHE A 266 2.38 -3.90 -4.55
N ILE A 267 3.67 -4.23 -4.48
CA ILE A 267 4.53 -4.27 -5.68
C ILE A 267 4.01 -5.23 -6.75
N PRO A 268 3.61 -6.49 -6.43
CA PRO A 268 3.14 -7.41 -7.46
C PRO A 268 1.89 -6.93 -8.22
N SER A 269 0.99 -6.24 -7.53
CA SER A 269 -0.20 -5.67 -8.15
C SER A 269 0.16 -4.52 -9.08
N ASN A 270 1.06 -3.62 -8.66
CA ASN A 270 1.53 -2.52 -9.49
C ASN A 270 2.27 -3.01 -10.74
N GLU A 271 3.13 -4.03 -10.62
CA GLU A 271 3.82 -4.62 -11.77
C GLU A 271 2.87 -5.19 -12.81
N LYS A 272 1.78 -5.85 -12.37
CA LYS A 272 0.75 -6.36 -13.28
C LYS A 272 0.04 -5.22 -14.03
N LEU A 273 -0.27 -4.12 -13.35
CA LEU A 273 -0.86 -2.93 -13.96
C LEU A 273 0.10 -2.25 -14.94
N PHE A 274 1.35 -2.02 -14.57
CA PHE A 274 2.36 -1.46 -15.46
C PHE A 274 2.54 -2.30 -16.71
N LYS A 275 2.61 -3.63 -16.56
CA LYS A 275 2.69 -4.56 -17.69
C LYS A 275 1.45 -4.50 -18.58
N HIS A 276 0.25 -4.45 -17.99
CA HIS A 276 -1.02 -4.37 -18.74
C HIS A 276 -1.08 -3.13 -19.62
N PHE A 277 -0.64 -1.98 -19.11
CA PHE A 277 -0.66 -0.72 -19.86
C PHE A 277 0.61 -0.48 -20.69
N ASN A 278 1.59 -1.37 -20.64
CA ASN A 278 2.90 -1.20 -21.30
C ASN A 278 3.59 0.12 -20.91
N ILE A 279 3.58 0.43 -19.62
CA ILE A 279 4.23 1.61 -19.02
C ILE A 279 5.43 1.17 -18.20
N THR A 280 6.50 1.94 -18.25
CA THR A 280 7.65 1.78 -17.36
C THR A 280 7.38 2.53 -16.05
N GLY A 281 7.01 1.79 -14.99
CA GLY A 281 6.90 2.32 -13.64
C GLY A 281 8.28 2.45 -12.99
N ILE A 282 8.56 3.61 -12.42
CA ILE A 282 9.83 3.90 -11.73
C ILE A 282 9.53 4.40 -10.32
N ALA A 283 9.92 3.59 -9.33
CA ALA A 283 9.84 3.95 -7.91
C ALA A 283 11.27 4.08 -7.35
N PRO A 284 11.88 5.26 -7.40
CA PRO A 284 13.28 5.44 -6.98
C PRO A 284 13.55 4.99 -5.56
N LEU A 285 12.60 5.18 -4.64
CA LEU A 285 12.74 4.77 -3.24
C LEU A 285 12.80 3.25 -3.06
N LEU A 286 12.34 2.47 -4.04
CA LEU A 286 12.39 1.00 -4.03
C LEU A 286 13.63 0.42 -4.74
N CYS A 287 14.54 1.26 -5.22
CA CYS A 287 15.81 0.79 -5.74
C CYS A 287 16.68 0.21 -4.62
N SER A 288 17.44 -0.85 -4.93
CA SER A 288 18.24 -1.58 -3.93
C SER A 288 19.22 -0.67 -3.16
N GLN A 289 19.76 0.36 -3.81
CA GLN A 289 20.66 1.33 -3.19
C GLN A 289 19.96 2.18 -2.12
N ILE A 290 18.71 2.60 -2.37
CA ILE A 290 17.91 3.37 -1.39
C ILE A 290 17.47 2.47 -0.25
N ILE A 291 17.10 1.23 -0.53
CA ILE A 291 16.80 0.24 0.49
C ILE A 291 18.02 0.03 1.40
N ASP A 292 19.20 -0.12 0.82
CA ASP A 292 20.47 -0.27 1.57
C ASP A 292 20.77 0.95 2.45
N ILE A 293 20.60 2.16 1.91
CA ILE A 293 20.73 3.41 2.67
C ILE A 293 19.71 3.46 3.81
N SER A 294 18.44 3.23 3.48
CA SER A 294 17.34 3.33 4.44
C SER A 294 17.53 2.35 5.60
N THR A 295 17.93 1.11 5.33
CA THR A 295 18.10 0.07 6.37
C THR A 295 19.29 0.33 7.31
N LYS A 296 20.24 1.16 6.91
CA LYS A 296 21.36 1.63 7.76
C LYS A 296 20.96 2.80 8.69
N ILE A 297 19.85 3.46 8.40
CA ILE A 297 19.34 4.54 9.26
C ILE A 297 18.49 3.91 10.37
N PRO A 298 18.83 4.07 11.65
CA PRO A 298 18.05 3.58 12.78
C PRO A 298 16.60 4.08 12.75
N ALA A 299 15.65 3.27 13.22
CA ALA A 299 14.25 3.66 13.24
C ALA A 299 13.98 4.92 14.08
N SER A 300 14.76 5.12 15.15
CA SER A 300 14.70 6.32 16.01
C SER A 300 15.07 7.63 15.30
N LEU A 301 15.81 7.56 14.19
CA LEU A 301 16.13 8.71 13.35
C LEU A 301 15.13 8.90 12.20
N LYS A 302 14.28 7.91 11.91
CA LYS A 302 13.22 7.99 10.90
C LYS A 302 11.91 8.48 11.47
N TYR A 303 11.66 8.18 12.76
CA TYR A 303 10.42 8.49 13.46
C TYR A 303 10.71 9.11 14.83
N ASP A 304 10.19 10.31 15.03
CA ASP A 304 10.21 10.98 16.33
C ASP A 304 8.96 10.58 17.13
N PHE A 305 9.18 9.88 18.23
CA PHE A 305 8.11 9.40 19.10
C PHE A 305 7.39 10.55 19.85
N GLN A 306 8.06 11.66 20.13
CA GLN A 306 7.46 12.76 20.88
C GLN A 306 6.50 13.58 20.02
N SER A 307 6.94 13.96 18.84
CA SER A 307 6.12 14.71 17.87
C SER A 307 5.24 13.83 16.98
N HIS A 308 5.43 12.50 17.01
CA HIS A 308 4.82 11.55 16.11
C HIS A 308 5.09 11.85 14.62
N LEU A 309 6.27 12.39 14.33
CA LEU A 309 6.69 12.75 12.99
C LEU A 309 7.54 11.62 12.38
N GLY A 310 7.13 11.14 11.22
CA GLY A 310 7.90 10.17 10.43
C GLY A 310 8.51 10.79 9.18
N LYS A 311 9.26 9.99 8.43
CA LYS A 311 9.93 10.38 7.17
C LYS A 311 10.91 11.55 7.34
N ILE A 312 11.63 11.60 8.44
CA ILE A 312 12.47 12.75 8.81
C ILE A 312 13.42 13.11 7.68
N GLN A 313 14.16 12.15 7.11
CA GLN A 313 15.11 12.39 6.01
C GLN A 313 14.42 12.89 4.74
N LEU A 314 13.27 12.32 4.38
CA LEU A 314 12.54 12.76 3.20
C LEU A 314 11.96 14.16 3.36
N ARG A 315 11.53 14.53 4.58
CA ARG A 315 11.06 15.88 4.92
C ARG A 315 12.18 16.90 4.80
N GLU A 316 13.39 16.58 5.24
CA GLU A 316 14.56 17.46 5.08
C GLU A 316 14.85 17.73 3.60
N ILE A 317 14.81 16.68 2.75
CA ILE A 317 15.02 16.81 1.30
C ILE A 317 13.95 17.73 0.68
N VAL A 318 12.67 17.54 1.02
CA VAL A 318 11.57 18.37 0.51
C VAL A 318 11.70 19.80 0.99
N LYS A 319 12.02 20.04 2.26
CA LYS A 319 12.18 21.38 2.85
C LYS A 319 13.26 22.18 2.10
N ASN A 320 14.36 21.53 1.76
CA ASN A 320 15.44 22.13 0.99
C ASN A 320 15.07 22.43 -0.47
N SER A 321 14.13 21.66 -1.04
CA SER A 321 13.76 21.74 -2.46
C SER A 321 12.49 22.57 -2.70
N MET A 322 11.62 22.74 -1.69
CA MET A 322 10.27 23.30 -1.78
C MET A 322 9.93 24.18 -0.58
N SER A 323 10.85 25.08 -0.21
CA SER A 323 10.61 26.05 0.88
C SER A 323 9.33 26.86 0.64
N GLY A 324 8.41 26.85 1.61
CA GLY A 324 7.13 27.58 1.58
C GLY A 324 5.89 26.72 1.30
N TYR A 325 6.01 25.53 0.74
CA TYR A 325 4.88 24.64 0.48
C TYR A 325 4.74 23.50 1.51
N PHE A 326 5.80 23.20 2.24
CA PHE A 326 5.79 22.23 3.32
C PHE A 326 6.01 22.93 4.66
N SER A 327 4.96 23.04 5.48
CA SER A 327 5.10 23.41 6.89
C SER A 327 5.27 22.13 7.73
N ASP A 328 6.07 22.23 8.79
CA ASP A 328 6.33 21.10 9.72
C ASP A 328 5.06 20.57 10.42
N GLY A 329 3.92 21.26 10.26
CA GLY A 329 2.64 20.92 10.87
C GLY A 329 1.61 20.27 9.93
N ASN A 330 1.92 20.04 8.65
CA ASN A 330 0.96 19.40 7.76
C ASN A 330 0.74 17.94 8.20
N LYS A 331 -0.36 17.73 8.92
CA LYS A 331 -0.85 16.37 9.18
C LYS A 331 -1.03 15.68 7.83
N LYS A 332 -0.51 14.46 7.70
CA LYS A 332 -0.73 13.61 6.53
C LYS A 332 -2.23 13.52 6.26
N ILE A 333 -2.69 14.21 5.23
CA ILE A 333 -3.98 13.89 4.62
C ILE A 333 -3.67 12.63 3.84
N GLY A 334 -4.08 11.47 4.37
CA GLY A 334 -3.76 10.19 3.74
C GLY A 334 -4.45 10.09 2.38
N PHE A 335 -3.74 9.64 1.36
CA PHE A 335 -4.38 9.16 0.14
C PHE A 335 -5.35 8.03 0.51
N GLY A 336 -6.63 8.26 0.33
CA GLY A 336 -7.64 7.26 0.66
C GLY A 336 -9.06 7.81 0.55
N MET A 337 -9.97 6.90 0.34
CA MET A 337 -11.41 7.13 0.31
C MET A 337 -11.97 7.13 1.73
N ASP A 338 -12.90 8.03 2.02
CA ASP A 338 -13.75 7.96 3.20
C ASP A 338 -14.71 6.76 3.04
N LEU A 339 -14.41 5.68 3.78
CA LEU A 339 -15.15 4.43 3.65
C LEU A 339 -16.60 4.53 4.12
N ASP A 340 -16.89 5.34 5.15
CA ASP A 340 -18.24 5.47 5.68
C ASP A 340 -19.13 6.25 4.70
N LYS A 341 -18.60 7.32 4.11
CA LYS A 341 -19.27 8.08 3.06
C LYS A 341 -19.46 7.24 1.80
N PHE A 342 -18.43 6.54 1.36
CA PHE A 342 -18.48 5.65 0.21
C PHE A 342 -19.47 4.50 0.40
N TRP A 343 -19.48 3.86 1.57
CA TRP A 343 -20.40 2.81 1.93
C TRP A 343 -21.86 3.28 1.82
N SER A 344 -22.15 4.46 2.38
CA SER A 344 -23.50 5.02 2.38
C SER A 344 -23.97 5.39 0.97
N ARG A 345 -23.06 5.82 0.08
CA ARG A 345 -23.39 6.29 -1.27
C ARG A 345 -23.48 5.15 -2.30
N PHE A 346 -22.58 4.19 -2.25
CA PHE A 346 -22.45 3.12 -3.25
C PHE A 346 -22.22 1.73 -2.66
N GLY A 347 -21.32 1.62 -1.69
CA GLY A 347 -20.77 0.35 -1.25
C GLY A 347 -21.82 -0.62 -0.72
N LYS A 348 -22.79 -0.12 0.07
CA LYS A 348 -23.84 -0.93 0.69
C LYS A 348 -24.70 -1.65 -0.34
N GLU A 349 -25.22 -0.92 -1.32
CA GLU A 349 -26.12 -1.48 -2.33
C GLU A 349 -25.38 -2.51 -3.20
N ILE A 350 -24.18 -2.16 -3.66
CA ILE A 350 -23.36 -3.03 -4.50
C ILE A 350 -22.96 -4.32 -3.74
N VAL A 351 -22.57 -4.21 -2.48
CA VAL A 351 -22.21 -5.38 -1.66
C VAL A 351 -23.40 -6.29 -1.46
N ILE A 352 -24.56 -5.74 -1.06
CA ILE A 352 -25.76 -6.54 -0.80
C ILE A 352 -26.22 -7.23 -2.07
N SER A 353 -26.36 -6.51 -3.19
CA SER A 353 -26.86 -7.09 -4.45
C SER A 353 -25.99 -8.23 -4.98
N ASN A 354 -24.67 -8.14 -4.80
CA ASN A 354 -23.74 -9.17 -5.27
C ASN A 354 -23.52 -10.32 -4.28
N LEU A 355 -23.67 -10.08 -2.98
CA LEU A 355 -23.39 -11.07 -1.93
C LEU A 355 -24.62 -11.75 -1.35
N GLU A 356 -25.84 -11.24 -1.57
CA GLU A 356 -27.05 -11.86 -1.00
C GLU A 356 -27.17 -13.35 -1.36
N LYS A 357 -26.85 -13.70 -2.61
CA LYS A 357 -26.77 -15.06 -3.14
C LYS A 357 -25.35 -15.36 -3.64
N GLY A 358 -24.35 -15.00 -2.83
CA GLY A 358 -22.95 -15.12 -3.21
C GLY A 358 -22.48 -16.56 -3.25
N ARG A 359 -21.73 -16.92 -4.30
CA ARG A 359 -21.12 -18.28 -4.46
C ARG A 359 -20.18 -18.61 -3.30
N ILE A 360 -19.49 -17.63 -2.74
CA ILE A 360 -18.60 -17.86 -1.58
C ILE A 360 -19.35 -18.39 -0.35
N PHE A 361 -20.66 -18.13 -0.24
CA PHE A 361 -21.51 -18.69 0.83
C PHE A 361 -22.07 -20.05 0.43
N GLU A 362 -22.57 -20.20 -0.80
CA GLU A 362 -23.12 -21.46 -1.31
C GLU A 362 -22.06 -22.57 -1.28
N ASP A 363 -20.84 -22.25 -1.69
CA ASP A 363 -19.70 -23.17 -1.68
C ASP A 363 -19.00 -23.25 -0.31
N LYS A 364 -19.58 -22.68 0.74
CA LYS A 364 -19.06 -22.71 2.12
C LYS A 364 -17.60 -22.27 2.24
N ILE A 365 -17.23 -21.23 1.53
CA ILE A 365 -15.92 -20.56 1.66
C ILE A 365 -15.95 -19.55 2.81
N ILE A 366 -17.08 -18.82 2.95
CA ILE A 366 -17.31 -17.80 3.98
C ILE A 366 -18.57 -18.12 4.73
N ASN A 367 -18.58 -17.83 6.04
CA ASN A 367 -19.74 -17.98 6.91
C ASN A 367 -20.79 -16.89 6.64
N LYS A 368 -21.95 -17.28 6.12
CA LYS A 368 -23.07 -16.35 5.83
C LYS A 368 -23.60 -15.68 7.08
N GLU A 369 -23.68 -16.39 8.20
CA GLU A 369 -24.18 -15.83 9.47
C GLU A 369 -23.29 -14.69 9.98
N TRP A 370 -21.96 -14.84 9.85
CA TRP A 370 -21.01 -13.78 10.18
C TRP A 370 -21.23 -12.54 9.29
N TYR A 371 -21.43 -12.74 7.98
CA TYR A 371 -21.74 -11.65 7.05
C TYR A 371 -23.00 -10.89 7.47
N ASP A 372 -24.08 -11.60 7.77
CA ASP A 372 -25.35 -11.00 8.16
C ASP A 372 -25.24 -10.20 9.48
N LYS A 373 -24.55 -10.75 10.49
CA LYS A 373 -24.25 -10.05 11.75
C LYS A 373 -23.41 -8.80 11.53
N SER A 374 -22.44 -8.87 10.62
CA SER A 374 -21.57 -7.74 10.29
C SER A 374 -22.32 -6.60 9.61
N LEU A 375 -23.31 -6.90 8.74
CA LEU A 375 -24.17 -5.87 8.15
C LEU A 375 -25.03 -5.16 9.22
N VAL A 376 -25.56 -5.91 10.20
CA VAL A 376 -26.30 -5.31 11.34
C VAL A 376 -25.37 -4.37 12.12
N ARG A 377 -24.16 -4.81 12.43
CA ARG A 377 -23.14 -4.01 13.16
C ARG A 377 -22.80 -2.70 12.43
N ILE A 378 -22.64 -2.74 11.12
CA ILE A 378 -22.39 -1.54 10.29
C ILE A 378 -23.61 -0.60 10.34
N ASN A 379 -24.83 -1.13 10.20
CA ASN A 379 -26.05 -0.33 10.22
C ASN A 379 -26.27 0.36 11.59
N GLU A 380 -25.86 -0.26 12.68
CA GLU A 380 -25.90 0.30 14.03
C GLU A 380 -24.80 1.34 14.28
N LYS A 381 -23.91 1.58 13.31
CA LYS A 381 -22.80 2.53 13.40
C LYS A 381 -21.92 2.34 14.65
N LYS A 382 -21.60 1.08 14.99
CA LYS A 382 -20.68 0.79 16.10
C LYS A 382 -19.30 1.38 15.83
N GLU A 383 -18.53 1.64 16.87
CA GLU A 383 -17.22 2.32 16.82
C GLU A 383 -16.24 1.67 15.82
N ASP A 384 -16.34 0.36 15.62
CA ASP A 384 -15.50 -0.40 14.69
C ASP A 384 -16.14 -0.67 13.31
N ALA A 385 -17.27 -0.02 12.98
CA ALA A 385 -18.03 -0.24 11.75
C ALA A 385 -17.17 -0.12 10.49
N THR A 386 -16.27 0.85 10.44
CA THR A 386 -15.36 1.07 9.28
C THR A 386 -14.49 -0.15 8.97
N ARG A 387 -14.09 -0.95 9.98
CA ARG A 387 -13.35 -2.22 9.76
C ARG A 387 -14.23 -3.25 9.04
N TYR A 388 -15.49 -3.38 9.48
CA TYR A 388 -16.43 -4.30 8.86
C TYR A 388 -16.81 -3.85 7.45
N ILE A 389 -16.95 -2.55 7.18
CA ILE A 389 -17.09 -2.02 5.82
C ILE A 389 -15.94 -2.48 4.94
N SER A 390 -14.70 -2.32 5.40
CA SER A 390 -13.53 -2.82 4.66
C SER A 390 -13.60 -4.33 4.39
N LYS A 391 -14.07 -5.11 5.37
CA LYS A 391 -14.29 -6.56 5.19
C LYS A 391 -15.37 -6.88 4.18
N MET A 392 -16.50 -6.15 4.18
CA MET A 392 -17.54 -6.33 3.17
C MET A 392 -17.02 -6.09 1.76
N LEU A 393 -16.21 -5.05 1.57
CA LEU A 393 -15.57 -4.77 0.28
C LEU A 393 -14.54 -5.85 -0.10
N GLN A 394 -13.83 -6.42 0.88
CA GLN A 394 -12.95 -7.57 0.65
C GLN A 394 -13.75 -8.83 0.25
N LEU A 395 -14.90 -9.09 0.87
CA LEU A 395 -15.76 -10.20 0.48
C LEU A 395 -16.35 -10.01 -0.90
N LEU A 396 -16.75 -8.78 -1.27
CA LEU A 396 -17.20 -8.48 -2.62
C LEU A 396 -16.08 -8.78 -3.64
N SER A 397 -14.86 -8.34 -3.36
CA SER A 397 -13.75 -8.63 -4.27
C SER A 397 -13.43 -10.12 -4.36
N LEU A 398 -13.60 -10.87 -3.26
CA LEU A 398 -13.46 -12.33 -3.25
C LEU A 398 -14.55 -13.01 -4.09
N GLU A 399 -15.80 -12.59 -3.96
CA GLU A 399 -16.94 -13.11 -4.73
C GLU A 399 -16.73 -12.92 -6.25
N ILE A 400 -16.39 -11.67 -6.65
CA ILE A 400 -16.13 -11.35 -8.06
C ILE A 400 -14.93 -12.14 -8.60
N TRP A 401 -13.86 -12.20 -7.81
CA TRP A 401 -12.68 -13.00 -8.16
C TRP A 401 -13.03 -14.50 -8.30
N TYR A 402 -13.82 -15.02 -7.37
CA TYR A 402 -14.26 -16.43 -7.38
C TYR A 402 -15.08 -16.74 -8.62
N LYS A 403 -16.01 -15.87 -8.99
CA LYS A 403 -16.80 -15.98 -10.20
C LYS A 403 -16.00 -15.83 -11.49
N LEU A 404 -14.96 -14.99 -11.49
CA LEU A 404 -14.07 -14.82 -12.65
C LEU A 404 -13.19 -16.04 -12.90
N PHE A 405 -12.62 -16.63 -11.85
CA PHE A 405 -11.49 -17.56 -12.00
C PHE A 405 -11.76 -18.98 -11.53
N ILE A 406 -12.73 -19.20 -10.67
CA ILE A 406 -13.02 -20.52 -10.12
C ILE A 406 -14.26 -21.11 -10.80
N THR A 407 -15.39 -20.40 -10.78
CA THR A 407 -16.63 -20.89 -11.38
C THR A 407 -16.82 -20.45 -12.83
N SER A 408 -16.06 -19.44 -13.29
CA SER A 408 -16.16 -18.89 -14.65
C SER A 408 -17.58 -18.42 -15.03
N GLU A 409 -18.34 -17.92 -14.07
CA GLU A 409 -19.72 -17.44 -14.25
C GLU A 409 -19.77 -16.03 -14.87
N ILE A 410 -18.71 -15.25 -14.70
CA ILE A 410 -18.60 -13.88 -15.21
C ILE A 410 -17.27 -13.69 -15.96
N ASN A 411 -17.17 -12.60 -16.71
CA ASN A 411 -15.93 -12.16 -17.36
C ASN A 411 -15.55 -10.73 -16.93
N ALA A 412 -14.42 -10.22 -17.44
CA ALA A 412 -13.89 -8.90 -17.11
C ALA A 412 -14.85 -7.74 -17.42
N ASN A 413 -15.80 -7.91 -18.32
CA ASN A 413 -16.78 -6.89 -18.70
C ASN A 413 -18.09 -6.98 -17.91
N TYR A 414 -18.12 -7.82 -16.88
CA TYR A 414 -19.29 -7.92 -16.00
C TYR A 414 -19.55 -6.56 -15.32
N SER A 415 -20.80 -6.14 -15.29
CA SER A 415 -21.24 -4.91 -14.62
C SER A 415 -21.72 -5.23 -13.21
N ILE A 416 -21.14 -4.56 -12.22
CA ILE A 416 -21.54 -4.63 -10.80
C ILE A 416 -22.67 -3.67 -10.52
#